data_be182d76d866751035741d0e101469c2
#
_entry.id   be182d76d866751035741d0e101469c2
#
_cell.length_a   1.000
_cell.length_b   1.000
_cell.length_c   1.000
_cell.angle_alpha   90.00
_cell.angle_beta   90.00
_cell.angle_gamma   90.00
#
_symmetry.space_group_name_H-M   'P 1'
#
loop_
_entity.id
_entity.type
_entity.pdbx_description
1 polymer ?
#
loop_
_entity_poly.entity_id
_entity_poly.type
_entity_poly.pdbx_seq_one_letter_code
_entity_poly.pdbx_strand_id
1 'polypeptide(L)'
;MERRTFLKLATMAAAGNLALKDLALPGKVWAKELYPARKISWIVPVKPGGGVDTLARFLSLHLRPAFKELVPAAKGGNIIIKNVPEASGRRAYSTIFRAEPDGYTIGDFNLGFITENITAKPEFDVTKFTFLLRTGVSIRVIATRKDGFKNWKELMAAAKVKELKWAAGNYGRGAHIDSILAKEAMGIPAKLINFAGTAESASAIIRGDVQVGLFSMDSIQGLLKAGEFRLLLIFDDKSEFPGVPTSTELGYPDLAENIRYQRFIIGPPGVSKDVAGIIAAAFRKALTKPEVREWADRMEFPILPLYGNEADKVARKVMNFYVQMTPTLMKYLK
;
A
#
# COMPACT_ATOMS: atom_id res chain seq x y z
N MET A 1 0.65 37.28 -62.77
CA MET A 1 1.49 36.10 -62.82
C MET A 1 0.76 35.00 -62.04
N GLU A 2 0.31 33.87 -62.54
CA GLU A 2 0.16 33.37 -63.87
C GLU A 2 -0.88 32.26 -63.88
N ARG A 3 -1.93 32.42 -64.65
CA ARG A 3 -2.97 31.41 -64.90
C ARG A 3 -2.46 30.14 -65.65
N ARG A 4 -1.16 30.08 -65.93
CA ARG A 4 -0.56 29.03 -66.79
C ARG A 4 -0.02 27.79 -66.01
N THR A 5 0.12 27.85 -64.70
CA THR A 5 0.67 26.70 -63.91
C THR A 5 -0.41 25.72 -63.46
N PHE A 6 -1.70 26.16 -63.47
CA PHE A 6 -2.82 25.29 -63.01
C PHE A 6 -3.32 24.33 -64.12
N LEU A 7 -3.02 24.59 -65.37
CA LEU A 7 -3.49 23.77 -66.51
C LEU A 7 -2.52 22.65 -66.94
N LYS A 8 -1.31 22.60 -66.37
CA LYS A 8 -0.36 21.51 -66.64
C LYS A 8 -0.43 20.34 -65.70
N LEU A 9 -1.21 20.41 -64.63
CA LEU A 9 -1.43 19.32 -63.69
C LEU A 9 -2.73 18.53 -63.96
N ALA A 10 -3.57 18.97 -64.90
CA ALA A 10 -4.84 18.33 -65.21
C ALA A 10 -4.78 17.36 -66.42
N THR A 11 -3.66 17.27 -67.13
CA THR A 11 -3.54 16.43 -68.36
C THR A 11 -2.63 15.21 -68.24
N MET A 12 -2.20 14.85 -67.01
CA MET A 12 -1.49 13.60 -66.73
C MET A 12 -2.33 12.53 -65.99
N ALA A 13 -3.63 12.69 -65.91
CA ALA A 13 -4.54 11.74 -65.25
C ALA A 13 -5.32 10.82 -66.20
N ALA A 14 -4.90 10.69 -67.46
CA ALA A 14 -5.64 9.88 -68.48
C ALA A 14 -4.76 8.90 -69.28
N ALA A 15 -3.80 8.25 -68.64
CA ALA A 15 -3.17 7.04 -69.27
C ALA A 15 -2.42 6.27 -68.14
N GLY A 16 -3.07 5.27 -67.61
CA GLY A 16 -2.40 4.33 -66.72
C GLY A 16 -3.40 3.62 -65.82
N ASN A 17 -4.05 2.58 -66.29
CA ASN A 17 -4.65 1.53 -65.49
C ASN A 17 -3.53 0.83 -64.74
N LEU A 18 -3.06 1.43 -63.67
CA LEU A 18 -2.20 0.78 -62.71
C LEU A 18 -3.01 0.59 -61.42
N ALA A 19 -3.07 -0.65 -61.01
CA ALA A 19 -3.80 -1.18 -59.88
C ALA A 19 -3.61 -0.34 -58.61
N LEU A 20 -4.62 0.46 -58.25
CA LEU A 20 -4.82 1.05 -56.91
C LEU A 20 -5.34 -0.02 -55.95
N LYS A 21 -4.60 -1.14 -55.83
CA LYS A 21 -4.99 -2.21 -54.88
C LYS A 21 -4.14 -2.28 -53.62
N ASP A 22 -3.09 -1.48 -53.49
CA ASP A 22 -2.20 -1.52 -52.33
C ASP A 22 -1.82 -0.15 -51.73
N LEU A 23 -2.68 0.89 -51.89
CA LEU A 23 -2.61 1.97 -50.88
C LEU A 23 -3.45 1.53 -49.67
N ALA A 24 -2.83 0.74 -48.79
CA ALA A 24 -3.27 0.67 -47.41
C ALA A 24 -3.29 2.12 -46.90
N LEU A 25 -4.49 2.66 -46.73
CA LEU A 25 -4.68 3.90 -45.99
C LEU A 25 -3.92 3.69 -44.68
N PRO A 26 -3.02 4.61 -44.25
CA PRO A 26 -2.36 4.48 -42.98
C PRO A 26 -3.47 4.29 -41.96
N GLY A 27 -3.46 3.12 -41.30
CA GLY A 27 -4.46 2.76 -40.33
C GLY A 27 -4.69 3.98 -39.45
N LYS A 28 -5.94 4.30 -39.16
CA LYS A 28 -6.34 5.39 -38.28
C LYS A 28 -5.36 5.42 -37.12
N VAL A 29 -4.42 6.36 -37.14
CA VAL A 29 -3.65 6.71 -35.94
C VAL A 29 -4.70 7.30 -35.03
N TRP A 30 -5.28 6.44 -34.18
CA TRP A 30 -6.10 6.88 -33.08
C TRP A 30 -5.18 7.78 -32.28
N ALA A 31 -5.41 9.08 -32.34
CA ALA A 31 -4.72 10.03 -31.48
C ALA A 31 -4.90 9.48 -30.07
N LYS A 32 -3.79 9.02 -29.46
CA LYS A 32 -3.81 8.38 -28.15
C LYS A 32 -4.45 9.39 -27.19
N GLU A 33 -5.66 9.09 -26.76
CA GLU A 33 -6.44 10.00 -25.94
C GLU A 33 -5.61 10.35 -24.70
N LEU A 34 -5.50 11.64 -24.38
CA LEU A 34 -4.66 12.10 -23.28
C LEU A 34 -5.15 11.49 -21.96
N TYR A 35 -4.27 10.78 -21.29
CA TYR A 35 -4.57 10.21 -19.97
C TYR A 35 -4.64 11.32 -18.89
N PRO A 36 -5.65 11.31 -18.00
CA PRO A 36 -6.80 10.42 -17.95
C PRO A 36 -7.98 10.92 -18.80
N ALA A 37 -8.49 10.10 -19.71
CA ALA A 37 -9.63 10.42 -20.56
C ALA A 37 -10.99 10.06 -19.95
N ARG A 38 -11.00 9.18 -18.96
CA ARG A 38 -12.21 8.64 -18.29
C ARG A 38 -12.01 8.51 -16.78
N LYS A 39 -13.01 7.97 -16.10
CA LYS A 39 -12.97 7.73 -14.65
C LYS A 39 -11.94 6.64 -14.30
N ILE A 40 -11.25 6.81 -13.18
CA ILE A 40 -10.29 5.85 -12.62
C ILE A 40 -10.97 5.11 -11.48
N SER A 41 -10.96 3.77 -11.52
CA SER A 41 -11.44 2.92 -10.43
C SER A 41 -10.31 2.72 -9.41
N TRP A 42 -10.55 3.11 -8.16
CA TRP A 42 -9.64 2.82 -7.05
C TRP A 42 -10.23 1.70 -6.20
N ILE A 43 -9.61 0.52 -6.27
CA ILE A 43 -10.04 -0.68 -5.57
C ILE A 43 -9.48 -0.66 -4.14
N VAL A 44 -10.38 -0.75 -3.17
CA VAL A 44 -10.06 -0.75 -1.73
C VAL A 44 -10.36 -2.15 -1.16
N PRO A 45 -9.36 -2.89 -0.65
CA PRO A 45 -9.50 -4.31 -0.27
C PRO A 45 -10.16 -4.53 1.10
N VAL A 46 -10.86 -3.51 1.63
CA VAL A 46 -11.51 -3.53 2.94
C VAL A 46 -12.93 -3.00 2.87
N LYS A 47 -13.71 -3.28 3.91
CA LYS A 47 -15.07 -2.73 4.05
C LYS A 47 -15.03 -1.20 4.16
N PRO A 48 -16.10 -0.49 3.74
CA PRO A 48 -16.22 0.95 3.93
C PRO A 48 -16.06 1.36 5.42
N GLY A 49 -15.51 2.57 5.64
CA GLY A 49 -15.36 3.19 6.96
C GLY A 49 -14.07 2.85 7.72
N GLY A 50 -13.24 1.93 7.20
CA GLY A 50 -11.90 1.69 7.76
C GLY A 50 -10.88 2.75 7.32
N GLY A 51 -9.72 2.83 8.01
CA GLY A 51 -8.70 3.87 7.74
C GLY A 51 -8.23 3.93 6.28
N VAL A 52 -8.07 2.77 5.61
CA VAL A 52 -7.71 2.71 4.17
C VAL A 52 -8.81 3.32 3.30
N ASP A 53 -10.09 2.98 3.56
CA ASP A 53 -11.22 3.53 2.82
C ASP A 53 -11.38 5.04 3.05
N THR A 54 -11.22 5.48 4.30
CA THR A 54 -11.28 6.90 4.68
C THR A 54 -10.20 7.72 3.97
N LEU A 55 -8.95 7.21 3.93
CA LEU A 55 -7.86 7.84 3.18
C LEU A 55 -8.16 7.92 1.68
N ALA A 56 -8.59 6.80 1.08
CA ALA A 56 -8.87 6.73 -0.34
C ALA A 56 -9.97 7.73 -0.75
N ARG A 57 -11.06 7.80 0.03
CA ARG A 57 -12.15 8.77 -0.21
C ARG A 57 -11.68 10.20 -0.06
N PHE A 58 -10.93 10.50 0.98
CA PHE A 58 -10.41 11.84 1.20
C PHE A 58 -9.46 12.26 0.07
N LEU A 59 -8.46 11.45 -0.26
CA LEU A 59 -7.53 11.75 -1.36
C LEU A 59 -8.22 11.83 -2.72
N SER A 60 -9.28 11.07 -2.96
CA SER A 60 -10.02 11.10 -4.23
C SER A 60 -10.58 12.49 -4.57
N LEU A 61 -10.90 13.29 -3.55
CA LEU A 61 -11.38 14.67 -3.72
C LEU A 61 -10.28 15.59 -4.25
N HIS A 62 -9.03 15.31 -3.93
CA HIS A 62 -7.87 16.12 -4.30
C HIS A 62 -7.19 15.65 -5.60
N LEU A 63 -7.43 14.41 -6.02
CA LEU A 63 -6.78 13.84 -7.22
C LEU A 63 -7.35 14.40 -8.52
N ARG A 64 -8.67 14.59 -8.63
CA ARG A 64 -9.27 15.16 -9.84
C ARG A 64 -8.72 16.54 -10.17
N PRO A 65 -8.69 17.52 -9.23
CA PRO A 65 -8.03 18.81 -9.47
C PRO A 65 -6.57 18.66 -9.87
N ALA A 66 -5.82 17.76 -9.20
CA ALA A 66 -4.42 17.51 -9.50
C ALA A 66 -4.21 16.98 -10.92
N PHE A 67 -5.04 16.04 -11.40
CA PHE A 67 -4.99 15.57 -12.79
C PHE A 67 -5.28 16.71 -13.78
N LYS A 68 -6.29 17.55 -13.49
CA LYS A 68 -6.64 18.67 -14.36
C LYS A 68 -5.53 19.73 -14.46
N GLU A 69 -4.80 19.97 -13.39
CA GLU A 69 -3.63 20.85 -13.40
C GLU A 69 -2.45 20.26 -14.18
N LEU A 70 -2.23 18.95 -14.09
CA LEU A 70 -1.13 18.29 -14.80
C LEU A 70 -1.39 18.08 -16.28
N VAL A 71 -2.64 17.80 -16.65
CA VAL A 71 -3.06 17.53 -18.02
C VAL A 71 -4.36 18.29 -18.29
N PRO A 72 -4.30 19.63 -18.53
CA PRO A 72 -5.50 20.48 -18.64
C PRO A 72 -6.48 20.03 -19.74
N ALA A 73 -5.99 19.45 -20.80
CA ALA A 73 -6.79 18.94 -21.92
C ALA A 73 -7.42 17.55 -21.67
N ALA A 74 -7.06 16.87 -20.57
CA ALA A 74 -7.65 15.59 -20.20
C ALA A 74 -9.12 15.75 -19.78
N LYS A 75 -9.99 14.87 -20.29
CA LYS A 75 -11.45 14.92 -20.03
C LYS A 75 -11.85 14.13 -18.78
N GLY A 76 -10.99 13.25 -18.28
CA GLY A 76 -11.26 12.33 -17.18
C GLY A 76 -10.65 12.72 -15.83
N GLY A 77 -10.21 11.72 -15.06
CA GLY A 77 -9.52 11.91 -13.78
C GLY A 77 -10.44 11.88 -12.55
N ASN A 78 -11.75 11.66 -12.72
CA ASN A 78 -12.63 11.37 -11.58
C ASN A 78 -12.28 10.00 -11.00
N ILE A 79 -12.16 9.93 -9.67
CA ILE A 79 -11.88 8.71 -8.95
C ILE A 79 -13.19 8.08 -8.48
N ILE A 80 -13.35 6.77 -8.71
CA ILE A 80 -14.45 5.98 -8.17
C ILE A 80 -13.85 4.97 -7.19
N ILE A 81 -14.19 5.10 -5.91
CA ILE A 81 -13.80 4.14 -4.88
C ILE A 81 -14.71 2.91 -4.96
N LYS A 82 -14.09 1.73 -5.03
CA LYS A 82 -14.78 0.44 -5.02
C LYS A 82 -14.22 -0.43 -3.90
N ASN A 83 -15.01 -0.66 -2.86
CA ASN A 83 -14.65 -1.58 -1.79
C ASN A 83 -14.88 -3.03 -2.24
N VAL A 84 -13.84 -3.85 -2.15
CA VAL A 84 -13.86 -5.28 -2.51
C VAL A 84 -13.22 -6.09 -1.36
N PRO A 85 -13.94 -6.26 -0.23
CA PRO A 85 -13.40 -6.89 0.98
C PRO A 85 -13.40 -8.42 0.95
N GLU A 86 -14.02 -9.04 -0.06
CA GLU A 86 -14.28 -10.47 -0.13
C GLU A 86 -12.97 -11.28 -0.11
N ALA A 87 -13.06 -12.46 0.49
CA ALA A 87 -11.92 -13.35 0.74
C ALA A 87 -10.76 -12.59 1.41
N SER A 88 -11.10 -11.73 2.39
CA SER A 88 -10.15 -10.87 3.12
C SER A 88 -9.32 -9.96 2.19
N GLY A 89 -9.91 -9.45 1.11
CA GLY A 89 -9.27 -8.57 0.12
C GLY A 89 -8.60 -9.30 -1.05
N ARG A 90 -8.53 -10.63 -1.05
CA ARG A 90 -7.91 -11.40 -2.15
C ARG A 90 -8.60 -11.10 -3.49
N ARG A 91 -9.95 -10.96 -3.50
CA ARG A 91 -10.69 -10.62 -4.70
C ARG A 91 -10.32 -9.24 -5.26
N ALA A 92 -10.03 -8.27 -4.40
CA ALA A 92 -9.55 -6.94 -4.81
C ALA A 92 -8.25 -7.07 -5.61
N TYR A 93 -7.27 -7.81 -5.10
CA TYR A 93 -5.99 -7.99 -5.76
C TYR A 93 -6.09 -8.79 -7.05
N SER A 94 -6.93 -9.83 -7.10
CA SER A 94 -7.24 -10.54 -8.34
C SER A 94 -7.88 -9.62 -9.39
N THR A 95 -8.80 -8.73 -8.97
CA THR A 95 -9.41 -7.73 -9.84
C THR A 95 -8.40 -6.74 -10.41
N ILE A 96 -7.48 -6.22 -9.56
CA ILE A 96 -6.43 -5.31 -10.00
C ILE A 96 -5.46 -6.03 -10.95
N PHE A 97 -5.04 -7.24 -10.60
CA PHE A 97 -4.06 -8.00 -11.37
C PHE A 97 -4.51 -8.29 -12.81
N ARG A 98 -5.80 -8.57 -12.98
CA ARG A 98 -6.42 -8.91 -14.29
C ARG A 98 -6.90 -7.69 -15.08
N ALA A 99 -6.78 -6.49 -14.51
CA ALA A 99 -7.19 -5.27 -15.20
C ALA A 99 -6.22 -4.92 -16.32
N GLU A 100 -6.69 -4.14 -17.31
CA GLU A 100 -5.83 -3.59 -18.35
C GLU A 100 -4.78 -2.65 -17.76
N PRO A 101 -3.52 -2.68 -18.23
CA PRO A 101 -2.43 -1.86 -17.70
C PRO A 101 -2.46 -0.41 -18.22
N ASP A 102 -3.65 0.15 -18.33
CA ASP A 102 -3.93 1.47 -18.92
C ASP A 102 -4.04 2.61 -17.88
N GLY A 103 -3.89 2.28 -16.58
CA GLY A 103 -3.94 3.23 -15.47
C GLY A 103 -5.36 3.54 -14.97
N TYR A 104 -6.42 2.96 -15.52
CA TYR A 104 -7.79 3.21 -15.08
C TYR A 104 -8.28 2.28 -13.97
N THR A 105 -7.44 1.34 -13.56
CA THR A 105 -7.63 0.54 -12.35
C THR A 105 -6.39 0.65 -11.48
N ILE A 106 -6.56 1.22 -10.30
CA ILE A 106 -5.53 1.30 -9.26
C ILE A 106 -6.09 0.69 -7.97
N GLY A 107 -5.25 0.42 -6.99
CA GLY A 107 -5.72 -0.08 -5.71
C GLY A 107 -4.75 0.10 -4.56
N ASP A 108 -5.28 0.01 -3.35
CA ASP A 108 -4.46 -0.01 -2.14
C ASP A 108 -3.78 -1.36 -2.00
N PHE A 109 -2.53 -1.34 -1.58
CA PHE A 109 -1.76 -2.54 -1.30
C PHE A 109 -0.98 -2.41 0.01
N ASN A 110 -1.06 -3.46 0.80
CA ASN A 110 -0.28 -3.65 2.01
C ASN A 110 0.69 -4.82 1.79
N LEU A 111 1.97 -4.60 2.09
CA LEU A 111 3.01 -5.61 1.87
C LEU A 111 2.79 -6.91 2.65
N GLY A 112 2.08 -6.88 3.79
CA GLY A 112 1.69 -8.11 4.49
C GLY A 112 0.89 -9.10 3.65
N PHE A 113 0.35 -8.67 2.50
CA PHE A 113 -0.34 -9.53 1.54
C PHE A 113 0.59 -10.47 0.76
N ILE A 114 1.91 -10.26 0.82
CA ILE A 114 2.90 -11.17 0.22
C ILE A 114 2.74 -12.60 0.76
N THR A 115 2.26 -12.74 1.99
CA THR A 115 2.03 -14.04 2.62
C THR A 115 0.99 -14.89 1.89
N GLU A 116 0.07 -14.28 1.14
CA GLU A 116 -0.85 -15.01 0.28
C GLU A 116 -0.13 -15.80 -0.81
N ASN A 117 0.98 -15.27 -1.36
CA ASN A 117 1.82 -15.99 -2.31
C ASN A 117 2.56 -17.16 -1.65
N ILE A 118 2.80 -17.06 -0.35
CA ILE A 118 3.55 -18.07 0.43
C ILE A 118 2.62 -19.20 0.89
N THR A 119 1.41 -18.88 1.36
CA THR A 119 0.52 -19.81 2.06
C THR A 119 -0.58 -20.40 1.19
N ALA A 120 -1.02 -19.68 0.19
CA ALA A 120 -2.07 -20.10 -0.73
C ALA A 120 -1.51 -19.95 -2.15
N LYS A 121 -1.63 -20.92 -3.03
CA LYS A 121 -1.29 -20.73 -4.45
C LYS A 121 -2.28 -19.71 -5.04
N PRO A 122 -2.00 -18.40 -5.01
CA PRO A 122 -2.95 -17.39 -5.45
C PRO A 122 -3.08 -17.43 -6.98
N GLU A 123 -4.22 -16.98 -7.47
CA GLU A 123 -4.46 -16.81 -8.91
C GLU A 123 -3.66 -15.64 -9.52
N PHE A 124 -2.88 -14.94 -8.70
CA PHE A 124 -2.07 -13.77 -9.09
C PHE A 124 -0.78 -13.74 -8.29
N ASP A 125 0.25 -13.17 -8.89
CA ASP A 125 1.56 -13.00 -8.27
C ASP A 125 1.72 -11.54 -7.82
N VAL A 126 1.72 -11.29 -6.51
CA VAL A 126 1.82 -9.92 -5.95
C VAL A 126 3.12 -9.23 -6.34
N THR A 127 4.17 -9.98 -6.68
CA THR A 127 5.46 -9.40 -7.09
C THR A 127 5.42 -8.76 -8.47
N LYS A 128 4.39 -9.04 -9.27
CA LYS A 128 4.23 -8.52 -10.63
C LYS A 128 3.43 -7.22 -10.71
N PHE A 129 2.80 -6.78 -9.63
CA PHE A 129 2.12 -5.49 -9.62
C PHE A 129 3.06 -4.33 -9.98
N THR A 130 2.50 -3.31 -10.63
CA THR A 130 3.19 -2.03 -10.80
C THR A 130 3.00 -1.21 -9.54
N PHE A 131 4.09 -0.98 -8.79
CA PHE A 131 4.06 -0.10 -7.61
C PHE A 131 4.15 1.35 -8.07
N LEU A 132 3.03 2.06 -8.01
CA LEU A 132 2.91 3.44 -8.51
C LEU A 132 3.51 4.44 -7.52
N LEU A 133 3.17 4.30 -6.24
CA LEU A 133 3.66 5.12 -5.14
C LEU A 133 3.41 4.45 -3.79
N ARG A 134 4.14 4.91 -2.76
CA ARG A 134 3.81 4.73 -1.35
C ARG A 134 3.15 6.01 -0.85
N THR A 135 2.03 5.92 -0.14
CA THR A 135 1.37 7.09 0.45
C THR A 135 1.89 7.40 1.84
N GLY A 136 2.23 6.37 2.61
CA GLY A 136 2.68 6.54 3.98
C GLY A 136 3.27 5.27 4.57
N VAL A 137 3.85 5.42 5.74
CA VAL A 137 4.42 4.32 6.53
C VAL A 137 4.14 4.55 8.01
N SER A 138 3.73 3.50 8.71
CA SER A 138 3.59 3.52 10.15
C SER A 138 4.55 2.52 10.77
N ILE A 139 5.24 2.92 11.84
CA ILE A 139 6.12 2.02 12.58
C ILE A 139 5.29 1.00 13.35
N ARG A 140 5.85 -0.18 13.58
CA ARG A 140 5.30 -1.18 14.49
C ARG A 140 5.78 -0.93 15.90
N VAL A 141 4.91 -1.26 16.85
CA VAL A 141 5.23 -1.15 18.27
C VAL A 141 4.68 -2.36 19.04
N ILE A 142 5.34 -2.74 20.11
CA ILE A 142 4.77 -3.62 21.12
C ILE A 142 4.27 -2.76 22.26
N ALA A 143 3.00 -2.97 22.61
CA ALA A 143 2.35 -2.23 23.69
C ALA A 143 1.62 -3.15 24.67
N THR A 144 1.42 -2.66 25.87
CA THR A 144 0.68 -3.29 26.97
C THR A 144 -0.29 -2.28 27.58
N ARG A 145 -1.18 -2.73 28.48
CA ARG A 145 -2.05 -1.83 29.25
C ARG A 145 -1.24 -1.01 30.26
N LYS A 146 -1.80 0.10 30.74
CA LYS A 146 -1.14 1.07 31.63
C LYS A 146 -0.54 0.48 32.91
N ASP A 147 -1.22 -0.50 33.50
CA ASP A 147 -0.84 -1.23 34.70
C ASP A 147 -0.20 -2.59 34.42
N GLY A 148 0.16 -2.86 33.16
CA GLY A 148 0.95 -4.01 32.72
C GLY A 148 2.45 -3.82 32.95
N PHE A 149 3.26 -4.42 32.08
CA PHE A 149 4.72 -4.31 32.17
C PHE A 149 5.18 -2.84 32.10
N LYS A 150 6.10 -2.46 32.97
CA LYS A 150 6.63 -1.09 33.03
C LYS A 150 7.57 -0.75 31.87
N ASN A 151 8.28 -1.74 31.37
CA ASN A 151 9.27 -1.59 30.30
C ASN A 151 9.56 -2.94 29.63
N TRP A 152 10.38 -2.90 28.57
CA TRP A 152 10.83 -4.07 27.82
C TRP A 152 11.54 -5.12 28.68
N LYS A 153 12.41 -4.69 29.61
CA LYS A 153 13.16 -5.60 30.50
C LYS A 153 12.24 -6.42 31.40
N GLU A 154 11.22 -5.80 31.95
CA GLU A 154 10.21 -6.48 32.79
C GLU A 154 9.41 -7.50 31.99
N LEU A 155 8.96 -7.13 30.77
CA LEU A 155 8.30 -8.06 29.85
C LEU A 155 9.16 -9.28 29.56
N MET A 156 10.43 -9.10 29.20
CA MET A 156 11.33 -10.20 28.89
C MET A 156 11.66 -11.07 30.10
N ALA A 157 11.74 -10.48 31.30
CA ALA A 157 11.91 -11.24 32.53
C ALA A 157 10.67 -12.12 32.81
N ALA A 158 9.48 -11.58 32.66
CA ALA A 158 8.23 -12.33 32.82
C ALA A 158 8.09 -13.46 31.79
N ALA A 159 8.44 -13.18 30.53
CA ALA A 159 8.40 -14.14 29.43
C ALA A 159 9.29 -15.38 29.67
N LYS A 160 10.43 -15.21 30.35
CA LYS A 160 11.32 -16.33 30.72
C LYS A 160 10.73 -17.25 31.79
N VAL A 161 9.84 -16.72 32.64
CA VAL A 161 9.21 -17.48 33.72
C VAL A 161 7.93 -18.17 33.24
N LYS A 162 7.15 -17.50 32.39
CA LYS A 162 5.88 -18.00 31.87
C LYS A 162 5.64 -17.50 30.46
N GLU A 163 5.19 -18.41 29.60
CA GLU A 163 4.79 -18.06 28.25
C GLU A 163 3.73 -16.95 28.25
N LEU A 164 3.99 -15.87 27.52
CA LEU A 164 3.05 -14.76 27.40
C LEU A 164 1.90 -15.11 26.43
N LYS A 165 0.75 -14.47 26.61
CA LYS A 165 -0.28 -14.38 25.59
C LYS A 165 -0.13 -13.07 24.83
N TRP A 166 -0.01 -13.12 23.53
CA TRP A 166 0.25 -11.98 22.67
C TRP A 166 -0.87 -11.78 21.66
N ALA A 167 -1.48 -10.60 21.61
CA ALA A 167 -2.49 -10.23 20.62
C ALA A 167 -1.82 -9.99 19.27
N ALA A 168 -2.10 -10.86 18.29
CA ALA A 168 -1.43 -10.89 16.99
C ALA A 168 -2.30 -10.38 15.82
N GLY A 169 -3.48 -9.84 16.08
CA GLY A 169 -4.40 -9.37 15.03
C GLY A 169 -4.98 -10.51 14.18
N ASN A 170 -5.46 -10.19 12.97
CA ASN A 170 -6.09 -11.17 12.08
C ASN A 170 -5.09 -12.22 11.59
N TYR A 171 -5.52 -13.49 11.63
CA TYR A 171 -4.72 -14.61 11.13
C TYR A 171 -4.26 -14.40 9.68
N GLY A 172 -2.98 -14.62 9.43
CA GLY A 172 -2.35 -14.47 8.10
C GLY A 172 -2.24 -13.01 7.61
N ARG A 173 -2.59 -12.00 8.43
CA ARG A 173 -2.48 -10.59 8.05
C ARG A 173 -1.26 -9.90 8.67
N GLY A 174 -0.95 -8.70 8.18
CA GLY A 174 0.29 -8.00 8.50
C GLY A 174 0.67 -8.03 9.99
N ALA A 175 -0.24 -7.66 10.91
CA ALA A 175 0.08 -7.69 12.34
C ALA A 175 0.38 -9.10 12.89
N HIS A 176 -0.31 -10.15 12.38
CA HIS A 176 0.00 -11.53 12.76
C HIS A 176 1.37 -11.96 12.24
N ILE A 177 1.64 -11.69 10.97
CA ILE A 177 2.92 -12.02 10.34
C ILE A 177 4.08 -11.31 11.05
N ASP A 178 3.93 -10.01 11.29
CA ASP A 178 4.95 -9.19 11.96
C ASP A 178 5.16 -9.66 13.41
N SER A 179 4.07 -10.12 14.10
CA SER A 179 4.17 -10.74 15.44
C SER A 179 4.96 -12.06 15.41
N ILE A 180 4.75 -12.90 14.40
CA ILE A 180 5.54 -14.13 14.23
C ILE A 180 7.01 -13.78 14.04
N LEU A 181 7.32 -12.86 13.12
CA LEU A 181 8.69 -12.47 12.83
C LEU A 181 9.39 -11.86 14.03
N ALA A 182 8.71 -10.95 14.74
CA ALA A 182 9.25 -10.33 15.96
C ALA A 182 9.49 -11.38 17.06
N LYS A 183 8.49 -12.24 17.34
CA LYS A 183 8.59 -13.30 18.33
C LYS A 183 9.76 -14.24 18.04
N GLU A 184 9.88 -14.72 16.80
CA GLU A 184 10.92 -15.67 16.42
C GLU A 184 12.32 -15.04 16.42
N ALA A 185 12.48 -13.88 15.80
CA ALA A 185 13.77 -13.22 15.71
C ALA A 185 14.30 -12.80 17.10
N MET A 186 13.42 -12.32 17.98
CA MET A 186 13.80 -11.84 19.33
C MET A 186 13.73 -12.93 20.41
N GLY A 187 13.34 -14.15 20.07
CA GLY A 187 13.25 -15.28 21.00
C GLY A 187 12.25 -15.04 22.12
N ILE A 188 11.08 -14.42 21.85
CA ILE A 188 10.08 -14.09 22.87
C ILE A 188 9.17 -15.29 23.12
N PRO A 189 9.18 -15.90 24.31
CA PRO A 189 8.26 -16.98 24.67
C PRO A 189 6.82 -16.47 24.76
N ALA A 190 6.05 -16.60 23.69
CA ALA A 190 4.67 -16.11 23.64
C ALA A 190 3.78 -17.00 22.75
N LYS A 191 2.54 -17.20 23.21
CA LYS A 191 1.46 -17.79 22.41
C LYS A 191 0.72 -16.65 21.69
N LEU A 192 0.69 -16.72 20.36
CA LEU A 192 -0.05 -15.76 19.55
C LEU A 192 -1.55 -16.07 19.59
N ILE A 193 -2.36 -15.06 19.92
CA ILE A 193 -3.82 -15.12 19.95
C ILE A 193 -4.36 -14.18 18.88
N ASN A 194 -5.10 -14.71 17.91
CA ASN A 194 -5.63 -13.92 16.81
C ASN A 194 -6.95 -13.23 17.19
N PHE A 195 -7.10 -12.01 16.74
CA PHE A 195 -8.29 -11.16 16.89
C PHE A 195 -8.68 -10.55 15.54
N ALA A 196 -9.92 -10.13 15.38
CA ALA A 196 -10.41 -9.58 14.10
C ALA A 196 -9.81 -8.21 13.72
N GLY A 197 -9.06 -7.57 14.62
CA GLY A 197 -8.36 -6.30 14.35
C GLY A 197 -7.86 -5.61 15.61
N THR A 198 -7.39 -4.37 15.44
CA THR A 198 -6.79 -3.57 16.51
C THR A 198 -7.74 -3.36 17.69
N ALA A 199 -9.00 -3.04 17.45
CA ALA A 199 -9.97 -2.75 18.51
C ALA A 199 -10.20 -3.95 19.45
N GLU A 200 -10.38 -5.16 18.89
CA GLU A 200 -10.53 -6.38 19.70
C GLU A 200 -9.24 -6.74 20.44
N SER A 201 -8.08 -6.64 19.76
CA SER A 201 -6.77 -6.87 20.36
C SER A 201 -6.55 -5.93 21.55
N ALA A 202 -6.83 -4.64 21.38
CA ALA A 202 -6.70 -3.63 22.43
C ALA A 202 -7.64 -3.91 23.61
N SER A 203 -8.90 -4.22 23.33
CA SER A 203 -9.87 -4.58 24.37
C SER A 203 -9.44 -5.81 25.17
N ALA A 204 -8.88 -6.84 24.51
CA ALA A 204 -8.37 -8.03 25.20
C ALA A 204 -7.15 -7.72 26.11
N ILE A 205 -6.28 -6.80 25.68
CA ILE A 205 -5.15 -6.34 26.50
C ILE A 205 -5.64 -5.54 27.70
N ILE A 206 -6.59 -4.62 27.52
CA ILE A 206 -7.16 -3.81 28.61
C ILE A 206 -7.82 -4.71 29.67
N ARG A 207 -8.57 -5.72 29.26
CA ARG A 207 -9.18 -6.70 30.18
C ARG A 207 -8.17 -7.64 30.85
N GLY A 208 -6.93 -7.75 30.28
CA GLY A 208 -5.90 -8.67 30.78
C GLY A 208 -6.01 -10.10 30.23
N ASP A 209 -6.85 -10.37 29.25
CA ASP A 209 -6.97 -11.67 28.58
C ASP A 209 -5.65 -12.08 27.90
N VAL A 210 -4.94 -11.08 27.39
CA VAL A 210 -3.59 -11.16 26.82
C VAL A 210 -2.71 -10.03 27.37
N GLN A 211 -1.39 -10.22 27.40
CA GLN A 211 -0.50 -9.30 28.11
C GLN A 211 0.03 -8.17 27.21
N VAL A 212 0.28 -8.46 25.95
CA VAL A 212 0.88 -7.53 24.98
C VAL A 212 0.27 -7.72 23.60
N GLY A 213 0.53 -6.76 22.71
CA GLY A 213 0.20 -6.87 21.28
C GLY A 213 1.16 -6.08 20.43
N LEU A 214 1.25 -6.47 19.14
CA LEU A 214 1.96 -5.72 18.12
C LEU A 214 0.95 -4.92 17.29
N PHE A 215 1.20 -3.62 17.18
CA PHE A 215 0.32 -2.66 16.53
C PHE A 215 1.07 -1.76 15.56
N SER A 216 0.35 -1.10 14.66
CA SER A 216 0.82 0.11 14.04
C SER A 216 0.67 1.26 15.03
N MET A 217 1.64 2.15 15.16
CA MET A 217 1.63 3.27 16.10
C MET A 217 0.36 4.11 15.95
N ASP A 218 0.00 4.49 14.71
CA ASP A 218 -1.19 5.27 14.40
C ASP A 218 -2.50 4.61 14.86
N SER A 219 -2.55 3.27 14.88
CA SER A 219 -3.77 2.54 15.26
C SER A 219 -4.07 2.50 16.75
N ILE A 220 -3.10 2.83 17.62
CA ILE A 220 -3.25 2.84 19.09
C ILE A 220 -2.89 4.19 19.71
N GLN A 221 -2.65 5.22 18.92
CA GLN A 221 -2.23 6.53 19.42
C GLN A 221 -3.27 7.16 20.34
N GLY A 222 -4.56 6.98 20.06
CA GLY A 222 -5.64 7.41 20.98
C GLY A 222 -5.56 6.76 22.33
N LEU A 223 -5.23 5.46 22.42
CA LEU A 223 -5.05 4.73 23.68
C LEU A 223 -3.78 5.18 24.44
N LEU A 224 -2.71 5.50 23.71
CA LEU A 224 -1.49 6.05 24.29
C LEU A 224 -1.74 7.45 24.87
N LYS A 225 -2.43 8.34 24.13
CA LYS A 225 -2.81 9.69 24.61
C LYS A 225 -3.76 9.65 25.81
N ALA A 226 -4.68 8.68 25.83
CA ALA A 226 -5.57 8.45 26.96
C ALA A 226 -4.87 7.82 28.19
N GLY A 227 -3.58 7.45 28.07
CA GLY A 227 -2.84 6.79 29.13
C GLY A 227 -3.30 5.36 29.43
N GLU A 228 -4.10 4.74 28.55
CA GLU A 228 -4.58 3.36 28.71
C GLU A 228 -3.53 2.33 28.29
N PHE A 229 -2.66 2.71 27.32
CA PHE A 229 -1.56 1.88 26.85
C PHE A 229 -0.20 2.48 27.20
N ARG A 230 0.79 1.58 27.24
CA ARG A 230 2.22 1.89 27.38
C ARG A 230 3.01 1.18 26.29
N LEU A 231 3.95 1.89 25.66
CA LEU A 231 4.89 1.32 24.74
C LEU A 231 5.98 0.54 25.46
N LEU A 232 6.36 -0.61 24.93
CA LEU A 232 7.43 -1.45 25.44
C LEU A 232 8.60 -1.56 24.46
N LEU A 233 8.31 -1.50 23.15
CA LEU A 233 9.31 -1.60 22.08
C LEU A 233 8.81 -0.88 20.82
N ILE A 234 9.72 -0.24 20.11
CA ILE A 234 9.47 0.39 18.81
C ILE A 234 10.33 -0.30 17.76
N PHE A 235 9.71 -0.70 16.64
CA PHE A 235 10.43 -1.26 15.49
C PHE A 235 10.87 -0.13 14.56
N ASP A 236 11.96 0.55 14.98
CA ASP A 236 12.59 1.64 14.24
C ASP A 236 14.08 1.74 14.65
N ASP A 237 14.81 2.65 14.00
CA ASP A 237 16.21 2.94 14.31
C ASP A 237 16.34 3.92 15.50
N LYS A 238 15.31 4.76 15.73
CA LYS A 238 15.30 5.79 16.78
C LYS A 238 13.96 5.78 17.50
N SER A 239 14.00 6.06 18.80
CA SER A 239 12.82 6.26 19.64
C SER A 239 12.71 7.71 20.07
N GLU A 240 11.54 8.31 19.88
CA GLU A 240 11.18 9.63 20.45
C GLU A 240 10.54 9.49 21.86
N PHE A 241 10.38 8.26 22.35
CA PHE A 241 9.75 7.96 23.62
C PHE A 241 10.82 7.59 24.66
N PRO A 242 11.03 8.43 25.69
CA PRO A 242 12.05 8.17 26.69
C PRO A 242 11.88 6.82 27.40
N GLY A 243 12.96 6.03 27.43
CA GLY A 243 12.95 4.72 28.10
C GLY A 243 12.31 3.58 27.32
N VAL A 244 11.81 3.83 26.11
CA VAL A 244 11.29 2.80 25.20
C VAL A 244 12.38 2.45 24.19
N PRO A 245 12.95 1.23 24.25
CA PRO A 245 14.01 0.83 23.33
C PRO A 245 13.48 0.64 21.91
N THR A 246 14.40 0.70 20.94
CA THR A 246 14.13 0.32 19.55
C THR A 246 14.59 -1.11 19.25
N SER A 247 14.04 -1.70 18.19
CA SER A 247 14.51 -3.01 17.72
C SER A 247 15.99 -2.96 17.27
N THR A 248 16.44 -1.84 16.71
CA THR A 248 17.85 -1.65 16.31
C THR A 248 18.77 -1.59 17.53
N GLU A 249 18.42 -0.86 18.58
CA GLU A 249 19.18 -0.82 19.86
C GLU A 249 19.27 -2.21 20.53
N LEU A 250 18.27 -3.07 20.30
CA LEU A 250 18.26 -4.45 20.79
C LEU A 250 18.98 -5.45 19.87
N GLY A 251 19.58 -4.99 18.76
CA GLY A 251 20.34 -5.82 17.82
C GLY A 251 19.51 -6.43 16.67
N TYR A 252 18.31 -5.88 16.39
CA TYR A 252 17.39 -6.38 15.35
C TYR A 252 17.06 -5.29 14.30
N PRO A 253 18.05 -4.73 13.57
CA PRO A 253 17.83 -3.67 12.59
C PRO A 253 16.96 -4.13 11.41
N ASP A 254 17.02 -5.41 11.03
CA ASP A 254 16.18 -5.96 9.94
C ASP A 254 14.70 -5.87 10.25
N LEU A 255 14.29 -6.03 11.52
CA LEU A 255 12.91 -5.85 11.92
C LEU A 255 12.50 -4.37 11.83
N ALA A 256 13.37 -3.44 12.26
CA ALA A 256 13.13 -2.01 12.15
C ALA A 256 12.83 -1.59 10.70
N GLU A 257 13.54 -2.16 9.73
CA GLU A 257 13.39 -1.81 8.33
C GLU A 257 12.18 -2.48 7.66
N ASN A 258 11.94 -3.77 7.93
CA ASN A 258 11.11 -4.59 7.07
C ASN A 258 9.68 -4.83 7.59
N ILE A 259 9.39 -4.73 8.90
CA ILE A 259 8.04 -4.95 9.40
C ILE A 259 7.20 -3.67 9.56
N ARG A 260 7.64 -2.54 9.01
CA ARG A 260 6.85 -1.29 8.98
C ARG A 260 5.56 -1.48 8.21
N TYR A 261 4.47 -0.92 8.70
CA TYR A 261 3.20 -0.94 7.97
C TYR A 261 3.22 0.09 6.84
N GLN A 262 3.51 -0.36 5.63
CA GLN A 262 3.62 0.49 4.45
C GLN A 262 2.36 0.42 3.59
N ARG A 263 1.91 1.57 3.10
CA ARG A 263 0.70 1.76 2.29
C ARG A 263 1.09 2.15 0.88
N PHE A 264 0.83 1.27 -0.08
CA PHE A 264 1.13 1.50 -1.49
C PHE A 264 -0.14 1.66 -2.31
N ILE A 265 -0.01 2.40 -3.39
CA ILE A 265 -0.95 2.38 -4.51
C ILE A 265 -0.30 1.57 -5.62
N ILE A 266 -1.03 0.58 -6.11
CA ILE A 266 -0.59 -0.33 -7.17
C ILE A 266 -1.51 -0.22 -8.38
N GLY A 267 -0.96 -0.62 -9.52
CA GLY A 267 -1.69 -0.93 -10.75
C GLY A 267 -1.48 -2.37 -11.16
N PRO A 268 -2.17 -2.85 -12.22
CA PRO A 268 -1.91 -4.15 -12.81
C PRO A 268 -0.46 -4.28 -13.29
N PRO A 269 0.01 -5.49 -13.58
CA PRO A 269 1.32 -5.69 -14.22
C PRO A 269 1.41 -4.95 -15.55
N GLY A 270 2.50 -4.21 -15.77
CA GLY A 270 2.79 -3.61 -17.07
C GLY A 270 2.22 -2.22 -17.32
N VAL A 271 1.75 -1.48 -16.31
CA VAL A 271 1.39 -0.05 -16.50
C VAL A 271 2.61 0.70 -17.05
N SER A 272 2.40 1.46 -18.14
CA SER A 272 3.47 2.20 -18.78
C SER A 272 4.07 3.27 -17.85
N LYS A 273 5.37 3.55 -18.02
CA LYS A 273 6.07 4.58 -17.21
C LYS A 273 5.41 5.95 -17.30
N ASP A 274 4.89 6.32 -18.46
CA ASP A 274 4.24 7.61 -18.68
C ASP A 274 2.94 7.72 -17.85
N VAL A 275 2.08 6.69 -17.93
CA VAL A 275 0.83 6.65 -17.16
C VAL A 275 1.13 6.58 -15.66
N ALA A 276 2.06 5.73 -15.23
CA ALA A 276 2.50 5.64 -13.84
C ALA A 276 3.06 6.97 -13.34
N GLY A 277 3.82 7.68 -14.16
CA GLY A 277 4.37 9.01 -13.87
C GLY A 277 3.28 10.06 -13.67
N ILE A 278 2.24 10.08 -14.51
CA ILE A 278 1.11 11.01 -14.37
C ILE A 278 0.33 10.72 -13.08
N ILE A 279 0.07 9.44 -12.78
CA ILE A 279 -0.61 9.04 -11.53
C ILE A 279 0.21 9.48 -10.32
N ALA A 280 1.51 9.16 -10.30
CA ALA A 280 2.41 9.52 -9.20
C ALA A 280 2.49 11.05 -9.01
N ALA A 281 2.53 11.82 -10.10
CA ALA A 281 2.53 13.29 -10.05
C ALA A 281 1.21 13.85 -9.49
N ALA A 282 0.06 13.28 -9.86
CA ALA A 282 -1.23 13.68 -9.33
C ALA A 282 -1.32 13.42 -7.81
N PHE A 283 -0.88 12.25 -7.36
CA PHE A 283 -0.80 11.94 -5.93
C PHE A 283 0.19 12.86 -5.21
N ARG A 284 1.35 13.17 -5.80
CA ARG A 284 2.31 14.12 -5.22
C ARG A 284 1.65 15.49 -4.99
N LYS A 285 0.96 16.03 -6.01
CA LYS A 285 0.22 17.29 -5.87
C LYS A 285 -0.85 17.21 -4.77
N ALA A 286 -1.61 16.14 -4.70
CA ALA A 286 -2.63 15.95 -3.67
C ALA A 286 -2.01 15.86 -2.26
N LEU A 287 -0.99 15.02 -2.07
CA LEU A 287 -0.36 14.76 -0.77
C LEU A 287 0.45 15.95 -0.22
N THR A 288 0.83 16.94 -1.05
CA THR A 288 1.54 18.14 -0.60
C THR A 288 0.63 19.29 -0.24
N LYS A 289 -0.68 19.19 -0.48
CA LYS A 289 -1.63 20.24 -0.14
C LYS A 289 -1.72 20.45 1.37
N PRO A 290 -1.75 21.69 1.87
CA PRO A 290 -1.87 21.98 3.31
C PRO A 290 -3.07 21.28 3.95
N GLU A 291 -4.25 21.37 3.33
CA GLU A 291 -5.47 20.75 3.84
C GLU A 291 -5.38 19.20 3.94
N VAL A 292 -4.57 18.57 3.08
CA VAL A 292 -4.32 17.12 3.14
C VAL A 292 -3.38 16.78 4.29
N ARG A 293 -2.35 17.60 4.51
CA ARG A 293 -1.43 17.43 5.64
C ARG A 293 -2.14 17.64 6.97
N GLU A 294 -2.89 18.73 7.12
CA GLU A 294 -3.68 19.00 8.32
C GLU A 294 -4.71 17.90 8.61
N TRP A 295 -5.36 17.36 7.57
CA TRP A 295 -6.27 16.23 7.74
C TRP A 295 -5.50 14.98 8.22
N ALA A 296 -4.35 14.69 7.63
CA ALA A 296 -3.53 13.54 7.99
C ALA A 296 -3.04 13.65 9.45
N ASP A 297 -2.63 14.84 9.88
CA ASP A 297 -2.21 15.09 11.26
C ASP A 297 -3.37 14.91 12.25
N ARG A 298 -4.57 15.45 11.95
CA ARG A 298 -5.77 15.24 12.77
C ARG A 298 -6.18 13.77 12.88
N MET A 299 -6.07 13.03 11.77
CA MET A 299 -6.42 11.61 11.68
C MET A 299 -5.26 10.70 12.11
N GLU A 300 -4.14 11.28 12.52
CA GLU A 300 -2.93 10.54 12.90
C GLU A 300 -2.44 9.58 11.79
N PHE A 301 -2.59 10.01 10.55
CA PHE A 301 -2.28 9.22 9.37
C PHE A 301 -0.92 9.62 8.81
N PRO A 302 0.14 8.82 9.01
CA PRO A 302 1.49 9.22 8.63
C PRO A 302 1.63 9.25 7.10
N ILE A 303 1.80 10.46 6.54
CA ILE A 303 2.09 10.68 5.13
C ILE A 303 3.61 10.76 4.96
N LEU A 304 4.20 9.71 4.39
CA LEU A 304 5.63 9.63 4.05
C LEU A 304 5.76 9.02 2.64
N PRO A 305 5.52 9.83 1.59
CA PRO A 305 5.38 9.32 0.24
C PRO A 305 6.72 8.96 -0.40
N LEU A 306 6.70 7.93 -1.24
CA LEU A 306 7.70 7.60 -2.24
C LEU A 306 7.01 7.42 -3.60
N TYR A 307 7.71 7.69 -4.69
CA TYR A 307 7.11 7.68 -6.02
C TYR A 307 7.90 6.86 -7.02
N GLY A 308 7.19 6.20 -7.95
CA GLY A 308 7.81 5.49 -9.07
C GLY A 308 8.86 4.47 -8.62
N ASN A 309 10.06 4.55 -9.18
CA ASN A 309 11.14 3.58 -8.94
C ASN A 309 11.56 3.48 -7.46
N GLU A 310 11.47 4.55 -6.68
CA GLU A 310 11.81 4.52 -5.25
C GLU A 310 10.78 3.69 -4.46
N ALA A 311 9.49 3.88 -4.76
CA ALA A 311 8.43 3.09 -4.16
C ALA A 311 8.53 1.61 -4.55
N ASP A 312 8.77 1.31 -5.82
CA ASP A 312 8.96 -0.05 -6.32
C ASP A 312 10.16 -0.74 -5.66
N LYS A 313 11.31 -0.06 -5.57
CA LYS A 313 12.52 -0.58 -4.93
C LYS A 313 12.28 -0.96 -3.46
N VAL A 314 11.61 -0.08 -2.71
CA VAL A 314 11.28 -0.34 -1.30
C VAL A 314 10.30 -1.50 -1.19
N ALA A 315 9.25 -1.53 -2.01
CA ALA A 315 8.26 -2.61 -2.01
C ALA A 315 8.94 -3.96 -2.27
N ARG A 316 9.80 -4.06 -3.28
CA ARG A 316 10.51 -5.30 -3.63
C ARG A 316 11.50 -5.74 -2.55
N LYS A 317 12.23 -4.80 -1.93
CA LYS A 317 13.13 -5.11 -0.81
C LYS A 317 12.38 -5.79 0.33
N VAL A 318 11.27 -5.18 0.76
CA VAL A 318 10.45 -5.72 1.85
C VAL A 318 9.77 -7.04 1.45
N MET A 319 9.25 -7.17 0.23
CA MET A 319 8.72 -8.45 -0.26
C MET A 319 9.75 -9.56 -0.23
N ASN A 320 10.99 -9.29 -0.67
CA ASN A 320 12.08 -10.27 -0.62
C ASN A 320 12.39 -10.71 0.81
N PHE A 321 12.37 -9.81 1.77
CA PHE A 321 12.51 -10.14 3.19
C PHE A 321 11.43 -11.14 3.64
N TYR A 322 10.16 -10.89 3.34
CA TYR A 322 9.09 -11.83 3.71
C TYR A 322 9.22 -13.18 3.00
N VAL A 323 9.67 -13.20 1.74
CA VAL A 323 9.94 -14.44 1.00
C VAL A 323 11.06 -15.23 1.67
N GLN A 324 12.15 -14.59 2.10
CA GLN A 324 13.24 -15.23 2.85
C GLN A 324 12.75 -15.79 4.20
N MET A 325 11.77 -15.13 4.83
CA MET A 325 11.17 -15.58 6.09
C MET A 325 10.12 -16.69 5.92
N THR A 326 9.84 -17.14 4.69
CA THR A 326 8.87 -18.21 4.41
C THR A 326 9.03 -19.44 5.30
N PRO A 327 10.23 -20.02 5.51
CA PRO A 327 10.38 -21.22 6.36
C PRO A 327 9.90 -20.97 7.80
N THR A 328 10.15 -19.78 8.34
CA THR A 328 9.69 -19.38 9.68
C THR A 328 8.17 -19.22 9.70
N LEU A 329 7.61 -18.50 8.71
CA LEU A 329 6.18 -18.24 8.64
C LEU A 329 5.36 -19.49 8.46
N MET A 330 5.83 -20.46 7.68
CA MET A 330 5.12 -21.75 7.44
C MET A 330 4.99 -22.63 8.67
N LYS A 331 5.75 -22.38 9.75
CA LYS A 331 5.54 -23.06 11.05
C LYS A 331 4.23 -22.64 11.71
N TYR A 332 3.72 -21.44 11.39
CA TYR A 332 2.56 -20.80 12.02
C TYR A 332 1.34 -20.66 11.12
N LEU A 333 1.52 -20.79 9.81
CA LEU A 333 0.49 -20.51 8.79
C LEU A 333 0.02 -21.80 8.07
N LYS A 334 -0.09 -22.88 8.80
CA LYS A 334 -0.62 -24.17 8.29
C LYS A 334 -2.14 -24.21 8.33
#